data_e41d69b519fdd5c802b427d168f2c799
#
_entry.id   e41d69b519fdd5c802b427d168f2c799
#
_cell.length_a   1.000
_cell.length_b   1.000
_cell.length_c   1.000
_cell.angle_alpha   90.00
_cell.angle_beta   90.00
_cell.angle_gamma   90.00
#
_symmetry.space_group_name_H-M   'P 1'
#
loop_
_entity.id
_entity.type
_entity.pdbx_description
1 polymer ?
#
loop_
_entity_poly.entity_id
_entity_poly.type
_entity_poly.pdbx_seq_one_letter_code
_entity_poly.pdbx_strand_id
1 'polypeptide(L)'
;TDGTDSGLIDSSGNNQTGQWGYDVSVGSVALSASYNPRGTAQGVKGDAETGYAIVYSGLMDGLELSAGYFDDGSEAENETFGVKYTAGSVTAAYQVTNVDYEAQASTDEDATHYGITVAVNEDLTVGAGRQEIEFDGAADDEVNSGISASYTMGSIALGLAMNTMESKNGSATAKDVEATVLNVAFSF
;
A
#
# COMPACT_ATOMS: atom_id res chain seq x y z
N THR A 1 -3.46 -7.12 4.61
CA THR A 1 -2.21 -6.38 4.79
C THR A 1 -2.43 -5.49 5.99
N ASP A 2 -1.67 -5.72 7.06
CA ASP A 2 -1.71 -4.77 8.16
C ASP A 2 -1.12 -3.45 7.64
N GLY A 3 -1.67 -2.32 8.08
CA GLY A 3 -1.26 -0.99 7.62
C GLY A 3 0.15 -0.57 8.09
N THR A 4 0.99 -1.52 8.47
CA THR A 4 2.40 -1.32 8.83
C THR A 4 3.33 -1.66 7.68
N ASP A 5 2.81 -2.36 6.65
CA ASP A 5 3.54 -2.52 5.40
C ASP A 5 3.27 -1.29 4.54
N SER A 6 4.13 -0.30 4.66
CA SER A 6 3.99 0.97 3.95
C SER A 6 4.16 0.82 2.43
N GLY A 7 4.37 -0.37 1.92
CA GLY A 7 4.61 -0.61 0.49
C GLY A 7 5.86 0.08 -0.07
N LEU A 8 6.53 0.87 0.76
CA LEU A 8 7.67 1.70 0.39
C LEU A 8 8.99 0.94 0.38
N ILE A 9 9.02 -0.21 1.02
CA ILE A 9 10.18 -1.09 1.01
C ILE A 9 9.67 -2.47 0.63
N ASP A 10 9.58 -2.72 -0.67
CA ASP A 10 9.35 -4.07 -1.16
C ASP A 10 10.60 -4.91 -0.94
N SER A 11 10.64 -5.60 0.19
CA SER A 11 11.64 -6.63 0.46
C SER A 11 11.30 -7.95 -0.23
N SER A 12 10.37 -7.95 -1.19
CA SER A 12 9.92 -9.14 -1.87
C SER A 12 11.02 -9.73 -2.77
N GLY A 13 11.86 -10.53 -2.15
CA GLY A 13 12.27 -11.81 -2.69
C GLY A 13 13.17 -11.87 -3.90
N ASN A 14 13.75 -10.82 -4.40
CA ASN A 14 14.83 -10.94 -5.37
C ASN A 14 16.17 -10.94 -4.62
N ASN A 15 17.03 -11.90 -4.94
CA ASN A 15 18.40 -12.05 -4.41
C ASN A 15 19.24 -10.78 -4.61
N GLN A 16 18.95 -9.73 -3.89
CA GLN A 16 19.68 -8.48 -3.92
C GLN A 16 20.84 -8.55 -2.92
N THR A 17 21.96 -9.02 -3.40
CA THR A 17 23.20 -8.97 -2.63
C THR A 17 23.69 -7.52 -2.60
N GLY A 18 23.51 -6.86 -1.45
CA GLY A 18 24.08 -5.54 -1.19
C GLY A 18 23.09 -4.46 -0.77
N GLN A 19 21.81 -4.77 -0.56
CA GLN A 19 20.86 -3.83 0.00
C GLN A 19 21.14 -3.57 1.49
N TRP A 20 21.07 -2.31 1.88
CA TRP A 20 21.19 -1.85 3.27
C TRP A 20 19.84 -1.32 3.72
N GLY A 21 19.39 -1.76 4.88
CA GLY A 21 18.20 -1.24 5.54
C GLY A 21 18.52 -0.79 6.95
N TYR A 22 17.93 0.30 7.38
CA TYR A 22 18.04 0.82 8.74
C TYR A 22 16.68 1.26 9.23
N ASP A 23 16.24 0.69 10.34
CA ASP A 23 15.00 1.03 11.02
C ASP A 23 15.31 1.46 12.45
N VAL A 24 14.70 2.56 12.88
CA VAL A 24 14.83 3.07 14.24
C VAL A 24 13.54 3.67 14.73
N SER A 25 13.18 3.40 15.97
CA SER A 25 12.04 4.04 16.64
C SER A 25 12.51 4.81 17.87
N VAL A 26 12.10 6.08 17.96
CA VAL A 26 12.41 6.96 19.07
C VAL A 26 11.13 7.64 19.55
N GLY A 27 10.63 7.20 20.69
CA GLY A 27 9.34 7.68 21.21
C GLY A 27 8.20 7.34 20.25
N SER A 28 7.51 8.37 19.76
CA SER A 28 6.39 8.23 18.82
C SER A 28 6.80 8.36 17.34
N VAL A 29 8.09 8.36 17.04
CA VAL A 29 8.61 8.45 15.66
C VAL A 29 9.28 7.15 15.29
N ALA A 30 8.87 6.55 14.17
CA ALA A 30 9.61 5.47 13.51
C ALA A 30 10.19 6.00 12.19
N LEU A 31 11.44 5.68 11.92
CA LEU A 31 12.17 6.06 10.72
C LEU A 31 12.72 4.80 10.06
N SER A 32 12.59 4.73 8.75
CA SER A 32 13.18 3.68 7.93
C SER A 32 13.98 4.29 6.79
N ALA A 33 15.10 3.68 6.45
CA ALA A 33 15.90 4.04 5.29
C ALA A 33 16.43 2.78 4.61
N SER A 34 16.43 2.77 3.30
CA SER A 34 16.99 1.68 2.49
C SER A 34 17.89 2.23 1.39
N TYR A 35 18.90 1.45 1.04
CA TYR A 35 19.83 1.78 -0.04
C TYR A 35 20.30 0.52 -0.74
N ASN A 36 20.17 0.48 -2.06
CA ASN A 36 20.69 -0.57 -2.91
C ASN A 36 21.62 0.04 -3.98
N PRO A 37 22.95 -0.17 -3.88
CA PRO A 37 23.92 0.48 -4.77
C PRO A 37 23.91 -0.04 -6.21
N ARG A 38 23.13 -1.05 -6.53
CA ARG A 38 23.14 -1.72 -7.84
C ARG A 38 21.83 -1.64 -8.61
N GLY A 39 20.76 -1.18 -7.97
CA GLY A 39 19.42 -1.24 -8.54
C GLY A 39 18.95 -2.67 -8.87
N THR A 40 17.69 -2.82 -9.22
CA THR A 40 17.06 -4.11 -9.56
C THR A 40 17.07 -4.44 -11.04
N ALA A 41 17.57 -3.56 -11.92
CA ALA A 41 17.56 -3.78 -13.35
C ALA A 41 18.30 -5.05 -13.75
N GLN A 42 17.58 -6.05 -14.24
CA GLN A 42 18.13 -7.36 -14.60
C GLN A 42 19.24 -7.22 -15.65
N GLY A 43 20.49 -7.42 -15.23
CA GLY A 43 21.64 -7.54 -16.13
C GLY A 43 22.25 -6.23 -16.63
N VAL A 44 21.71 -5.08 -16.24
CA VAL A 44 22.30 -3.75 -16.47
C VAL A 44 22.63 -3.15 -15.10
N LYS A 45 23.78 -2.48 -15.00
CA LYS A 45 24.10 -1.69 -13.81
C LYS A 45 23.11 -0.52 -13.77
N GLY A 46 22.00 -0.68 -13.03
CA GLY A 46 21.09 0.40 -12.71
C GLY A 46 21.74 1.42 -11.77
N ASP A 47 21.17 2.59 -11.68
CA ASP A 47 21.50 3.57 -10.67
C ASP A 47 21.06 3.06 -9.27
N ALA A 48 21.52 3.71 -8.21
CA ALA A 48 21.25 3.25 -6.87
C ALA A 48 19.78 3.50 -6.50
N GLU A 49 19.13 2.50 -5.89
CA GLU A 49 17.81 2.68 -5.30
C GLU A 49 17.92 3.25 -3.89
N THR A 50 17.05 4.19 -3.56
CA THR A 50 17.00 4.80 -2.22
C THR A 50 15.55 4.88 -1.73
N GLY A 51 15.36 4.62 -0.44
CA GLY A 51 14.04 4.73 0.18
C GLY A 51 14.12 5.33 1.58
N TYR A 52 13.14 6.16 1.91
CA TYR A 52 13.01 6.76 3.24
C TYR A 52 11.54 6.73 3.64
N ALA A 53 11.28 6.43 4.92
CA ALA A 53 9.93 6.51 5.47
C ALA A 53 9.97 7.06 6.90
N ILE A 54 8.90 7.75 7.26
CA ILE A 54 8.64 8.24 8.60
C ILE A 54 7.21 7.90 9.00
N VAL A 55 7.04 7.43 10.22
CA VAL A 55 5.73 7.27 10.85
C VAL A 55 5.74 8.03 12.18
N TYR A 56 4.71 8.84 12.42
CA TYR A 56 4.53 9.60 13.63
C TYR A 56 3.17 9.34 14.28
N SER A 57 3.19 8.84 15.52
CA SER A 57 2.00 8.49 16.31
C SER A 57 1.82 9.31 17.60
N GLY A 58 2.52 10.43 17.73
CA GLY A 58 2.55 11.22 18.96
C GLY A 58 1.62 12.41 19.01
N LEU A 59 0.83 12.68 17.97
CA LEU A 59 -0.01 13.88 17.90
C LEU A 59 -1.26 13.76 18.78
N MET A 60 -1.93 12.61 18.72
CA MET A 60 -3.08 12.25 19.54
C MET A 60 -3.28 10.73 19.54
N ASP A 61 -3.99 10.22 20.55
CA ASP A 61 -4.27 8.79 20.65
C ASP A 61 -5.03 8.30 19.42
N GLY A 62 -4.56 7.18 18.86
CA GLY A 62 -5.13 6.53 17.70
C GLY A 62 -4.80 7.18 16.35
N LEU A 63 -4.14 8.35 16.31
CA LEU A 63 -3.73 8.98 15.05
C LEU A 63 -2.29 8.61 14.70
N GLU A 64 -2.11 8.18 13.47
CA GLU A 64 -0.81 7.89 12.85
C GLU A 64 -0.70 8.64 11.53
N LEU A 65 0.40 9.33 11.35
CA LEU A 65 0.78 10.02 10.12
C LEU A 65 1.99 9.32 9.54
N SER A 66 2.01 9.11 8.23
CA SER A 66 3.14 8.50 7.53
C SER A 66 3.51 9.30 6.29
N ALA A 67 4.80 9.32 5.98
CA ALA A 67 5.30 9.83 4.71
C ALA A 67 6.47 8.96 4.26
N GLY A 68 6.64 8.82 2.96
CA GLY A 68 7.71 8.03 2.38
C GLY A 68 8.09 8.52 1.00
N TYR A 69 9.33 8.21 0.65
CA TYR A 69 9.92 8.47 -0.64
C TYR A 69 10.71 7.24 -1.07
N PHE A 70 10.60 6.88 -2.32
CA PHE A 70 11.38 5.80 -2.92
C PHE A 70 11.78 6.19 -4.35
N ASP A 71 13.07 6.07 -4.66
CA ASP A 71 13.66 6.25 -5.97
C ASP A 71 14.26 4.90 -6.38
N ASP A 72 13.81 4.36 -7.50
CA ASP A 72 14.31 3.08 -8.03
C ASP A 72 15.64 3.23 -8.79
N GLY A 73 16.13 4.46 -8.90
CA GLY A 73 17.42 4.81 -9.48
C GLY A 73 17.47 4.72 -11.01
N SER A 74 16.35 4.48 -11.68
CA SER A 74 16.36 4.29 -13.13
C SER A 74 15.14 4.80 -13.88
N GLU A 75 13.96 4.68 -13.31
CA GLU A 75 12.73 4.90 -14.06
C GLU A 75 11.64 5.62 -13.26
N ALA A 76 11.57 5.44 -11.93
CA ALA A 76 10.45 5.94 -11.14
C ALA A 76 10.84 6.48 -9.76
N GLU A 77 10.26 7.62 -9.43
CA GLU A 77 10.22 8.19 -8.08
C GLU A 77 8.81 8.03 -7.49
N ASN A 78 8.73 7.59 -6.23
CA ASN A 78 7.47 7.42 -5.53
C ASN A 78 7.44 8.29 -4.29
N GLU A 79 6.40 9.10 -4.14
CA GLU A 79 6.10 9.85 -2.93
C GLU A 79 4.78 9.39 -2.34
N THR A 80 4.76 9.11 -1.03
CA THR A 80 3.56 8.65 -0.35
C THR A 80 3.32 9.46 0.92
N PHE A 81 2.06 9.80 1.16
CA PHE A 81 1.59 10.37 2.42
C PHE A 81 0.34 9.64 2.90
N GLY A 82 0.32 9.27 4.18
CA GLY A 82 -0.78 8.51 4.78
C GLY A 82 -1.24 9.07 6.12
N VAL A 83 -2.53 8.88 6.38
CA VAL A 83 -3.16 9.16 7.68
C VAL A 83 -3.99 7.94 8.06
N LYS A 84 -3.79 7.44 9.29
CA LYS A 84 -4.60 6.39 9.88
C LYS A 84 -5.13 6.85 11.23
N TYR A 85 -6.42 6.66 11.47
CA TYR A 85 -7.05 6.99 12.74
C TYR A 85 -7.86 5.83 13.27
N THR A 86 -7.57 5.43 14.50
CA THR A 86 -8.28 4.36 15.22
C THR A 86 -8.99 4.92 16.44
N ALA A 87 -10.31 4.74 16.50
CA ALA A 87 -11.14 5.14 17.60
C ALA A 87 -12.03 3.96 18.05
N GLY A 88 -11.68 3.35 19.16
CA GLY A 88 -12.35 2.16 19.66
C GLY A 88 -12.23 0.99 18.68
N SER A 89 -13.36 0.53 18.16
CA SER A 89 -13.42 -0.58 17.19
C SER A 89 -13.33 -0.15 15.72
N VAL A 90 -13.19 1.14 15.44
CA VAL A 90 -13.18 1.69 14.08
C VAL A 90 -11.78 2.18 13.73
N THR A 91 -11.27 1.76 12.58
CA THR A 91 -10.06 2.31 11.98
C THR A 91 -10.40 2.85 10.59
N ALA A 92 -10.02 4.10 10.32
CA ALA A 92 -10.09 4.71 9.01
C ALA A 92 -8.68 5.08 8.53
N ALA A 93 -8.42 4.93 7.24
CA ALA A 93 -7.15 5.28 6.64
C ALA A 93 -7.36 6.02 5.32
N TYR A 94 -6.43 6.92 5.02
CA TYR A 94 -6.33 7.66 3.77
C TYR A 94 -4.86 7.74 3.37
N GLN A 95 -4.54 7.50 2.10
CA GLN A 95 -3.20 7.57 1.56
C GLN A 95 -3.24 8.15 0.16
N VAL A 96 -2.28 8.98 -0.16
CA VAL A 96 -1.96 9.41 -1.53
C VAL A 96 -0.57 8.92 -1.89
N THR A 97 -0.39 8.54 -3.14
CA THR A 97 0.91 8.13 -3.69
C THR A 97 1.04 8.72 -5.08
N ASN A 98 2.13 9.43 -5.32
CA ASN A 98 2.50 9.93 -6.64
C ASN A 98 3.66 9.08 -7.14
N VAL A 99 3.61 8.70 -8.41
CA VAL A 99 4.68 7.97 -9.12
C VAL A 99 5.06 8.76 -10.36
N ASP A 100 6.25 9.33 -10.33
CA ASP A 100 6.82 10.07 -11.46
C ASP A 100 7.78 9.17 -12.25
N TYR A 101 7.54 9.01 -13.54
CA TYR A 101 8.40 8.23 -14.44
C TYR A 101 9.32 9.15 -15.25
N GLU A 102 10.61 9.14 -14.95
CA GLU A 102 11.61 10.02 -15.58
C GLU A 102 11.68 9.91 -17.12
N ALA A 103 11.46 8.71 -17.65
CA ALA A 103 11.59 8.45 -19.08
C ALA A 103 10.33 8.80 -19.88
N GLN A 104 9.17 8.86 -19.27
CA GLN A 104 7.87 9.08 -19.91
C GLN A 104 6.88 9.75 -18.96
N ALA A 105 6.96 11.06 -18.79
CA ALA A 105 6.02 11.85 -17.99
C ALA A 105 4.52 11.66 -18.37
N SER A 106 4.24 11.03 -19.51
CA SER A 106 2.87 10.67 -19.91
C SER A 106 2.35 9.38 -19.28
N THR A 107 3.08 8.81 -18.33
CA THR A 107 2.70 7.60 -17.59
C THR A 107 2.73 7.80 -16.09
N ASP A 108 2.90 9.04 -15.62
CA ASP A 108 2.86 9.37 -14.21
C ASP A 108 1.51 8.97 -13.61
N GLU A 109 1.54 8.54 -12.36
CA GLU A 109 0.38 7.97 -11.68
C GLU A 109 0.13 8.70 -10.36
N ASP A 110 -1.12 9.14 -10.16
CA ASP A 110 -1.61 9.67 -8.89
C ASP A 110 -2.62 8.69 -8.30
N ALA A 111 -2.24 8.03 -7.21
CA ALA A 111 -3.10 7.07 -6.55
C ALA A 111 -3.63 7.61 -5.22
N THR A 112 -4.94 7.55 -5.05
CA THR A 112 -5.63 7.84 -3.79
C THR A 112 -6.27 6.57 -3.24
N HIS A 113 -5.97 6.26 -1.97
CA HIS A 113 -6.51 5.11 -1.27
C HIS A 113 -7.24 5.56 -0.02
N TYR A 114 -8.42 5.03 0.22
CA TYR A 114 -9.12 5.23 1.48
C TYR A 114 -9.93 4.01 1.88
N GLY A 115 -10.09 3.83 3.17
CA GLY A 115 -10.80 2.69 3.68
C GLY A 115 -11.19 2.82 5.14
N ILE A 116 -12.08 1.95 5.54
CA ILE A 116 -12.54 1.83 6.91
C ILE A 116 -12.66 0.36 7.30
N THR A 117 -12.26 0.04 8.50
CA THR A 117 -12.49 -1.26 9.13
C THR A 117 -13.20 -1.10 10.45
N VAL A 118 -14.06 -2.05 10.78
CA VAL A 118 -14.81 -2.09 12.04
C VAL A 118 -14.67 -3.48 12.65
N ALA A 119 -14.07 -3.56 13.84
CA ALA A 119 -14.15 -4.76 14.68
C ALA A 119 -15.54 -4.80 15.32
N VAL A 120 -16.44 -5.59 14.77
CA VAL A 120 -17.83 -5.71 15.22
C VAL A 120 -17.88 -6.36 16.60
N ASN A 121 -17.03 -7.37 16.81
CA ASN A 121 -16.77 -8.04 18.09
C ASN A 121 -15.37 -8.68 18.03
N GLU A 122 -15.03 -9.49 19.05
CA GLU A 122 -13.71 -10.16 19.17
C GLU A 122 -13.40 -11.11 18.00
N ASP A 123 -14.43 -11.62 17.33
CA ASP A 123 -14.31 -12.63 16.29
C ASP A 123 -14.54 -12.07 14.88
N LEU A 124 -15.28 -10.96 14.74
CA LEU A 124 -15.75 -10.44 13.45
C LEU A 124 -15.22 -9.04 13.17
N THR A 125 -14.51 -8.90 12.06
CA THR A 125 -14.12 -7.61 11.50
C THR A 125 -14.69 -7.46 10.09
N VAL A 126 -15.19 -6.28 9.75
CA VAL A 126 -15.66 -5.93 8.42
C VAL A 126 -14.90 -4.70 7.92
N GLY A 127 -14.73 -4.59 6.61
CA GLY A 127 -14.02 -3.47 6.00
C GLY A 127 -14.59 -3.10 4.63
N ALA A 128 -14.35 -1.86 4.25
CA ALA A 128 -14.58 -1.36 2.91
C ALA A 128 -13.44 -0.42 2.53
N GLY A 129 -13.07 -0.43 1.26
CA GLY A 129 -12.02 0.43 0.75
C GLY A 129 -12.20 0.76 -0.72
N ARG A 130 -11.56 1.85 -1.14
CA ARG A 130 -11.52 2.31 -2.52
C ARG A 130 -10.13 2.86 -2.82
N GLN A 131 -9.68 2.61 -4.04
CA GLN A 131 -8.50 3.18 -4.66
C GLN A 131 -8.90 3.82 -5.97
N GLU A 132 -8.41 5.00 -6.24
CA GLU A 132 -8.51 5.69 -7.52
C GLU A 132 -7.10 5.94 -8.02
N ILE A 133 -6.80 5.58 -9.27
CA ILE A 133 -5.52 5.80 -9.91
C ILE A 133 -5.77 6.62 -11.16
N GLU A 134 -5.26 7.84 -11.17
CA GLU A 134 -5.19 8.72 -12.32
C GLU A 134 -3.87 8.45 -13.05
N PHE A 135 -3.92 8.19 -14.33
CA PHE A 135 -2.75 8.04 -15.20
C PHE A 135 -2.65 9.22 -16.14
N ASP A 136 -1.50 9.85 -16.21
CA ASP A 136 -1.29 10.96 -17.12
C ASP A 136 -1.56 10.54 -18.57
N GLY A 137 -2.44 11.32 -19.22
CA GLY A 137 -2.84 11.07 -20.60
C GLY A 137 -3.85 9.93 -20.81
N ALA A 138 -4.32 9.27 -19.76
CA ALA A 138 -5.40 8.29 -19.84
C ALA A 138 -6.75 8.96 -20.13
N ALA A 139 -7.72 8.17 -20.56
CA ALA A 139 -9.06 8.66 -20.87
C ALA A 139 -9.99 8.65 -19.65
N ASP A 140 -9.66 7.85 -18.64
CA ASP A 140 -10.46 7.62 -17.43
C ASP A 140 -9.53 7.22 -16.28
N ASP A 141 -10.01 7.22 -15.06
CA ASP A 141 -9.28 6.76 -13.88
C ASP A 141 -9.58 5.28 -13.63
N GLU A 142 -8.56 4.51 -13.21
CA GLU A 142 -8.81 3.18 -12.71
C GLU A 142 -9.39 3.26 -11.29
N VAL A 143 -10.53 2.61 -11.07
CA VAL A 143 -11.19 2.57 -9.77
C VAL A 143 -11.27 1.15 -9.26
N ASN A 144 -10.62 0.91 -8.14
CA ASN A 144 -10.70 -0.35 -7.41
C ASN A 144 -11.51 -0.15 -6.13
N SER A 145 -12.56 -0.92 -5.92
CA SER A 145 -13.37 -0.88 -4.70
C SER A 145 -13.60 -2.27 -4.15
N GLY A 146 -13.75 -2.38 -2.84
CA GLY A 146 -13.99 -3.67 -2.24
C GLY A 146 -14.59 -3.60 -0.84
N ILE A 147 -15.23 -4.71 -0.48
CA ILE A 147 -15.68 -4.98 0.88
C ILE A 147 -15.07 -6.29 1.36
N SER A 148 -14.80 -6.39 2.65
CA SER A 148 -14.26 -7.60 3.26
C SER A 148 -14.91 -7.91 4.59
N ALA A 149 -14.90 -9.18 4.95
CA ALA A 149 -15.26 -9.65 6.28
C ALA A 149 -14.29 -10.75 6.70
N SER A 150 -13.83 -10.73 7.94
CA SER A 150 -13.06 -11.81 8.55
C SER A 150 -13.74 -12.27 9.83
N TYR A 151 -13.86 -13.57 10.00
CA TYR A 151 -14.45 -14.20 11.17
C TYR A 151 -13.55 -15.31 11.70
N THR A 152 -13.23 -15.27 13.00
CA THR A 152 -12.40 -16.26 13.66
C THR A 152 -13.24 -17.04 14.67
N MET A 153 -13.22 -18.35 14.58
CA MET A 153 -13.92 -19.24 15.50
C MET A 153 -12.97 -20.34 15.98
N GLY A 154 -12.39 -20.14 17.15
CA GLY A 154 -11.39 -21.05 17.72
C GLY A 154 -10.15 -21.14 16.81
N SER A 155 -9.91 -22.33 16.26
CA SER A 155 -8.77 -22.59 15.37
C SER A 155 -9.11 -22.42 13.87
N ILE A 156 -10.27 -21.86 13.54
CA ILE A 156 -10.71 -21.63 12.16
C ILE A 156 -10.83 -20.13 11.92
N ALA A 157 -10.21 -19.64 10.86
CA ALA A 157 -10.39 -18.29 10.37
C ALA A 157 -11.00 -18.31 8.96
N LEU A 158 -12.07 -17.53 8.78
CA LEU A 158 -12.76 -17.35 7.51
C LEU A 158 -12.56 -15.92 7.04
N GLY A 159 -12.21 -15.74 5.77
CA GLY A 159 -12.11 -14.44 5.12
C GLY A 159 -12.93 -14.41 3.84
N LEU A 160 -13.74 -13.38 3.66
CA LEU A 160 -14.46 -13.09 2.44
C LEU A 160 -14.05 -11.71 1.94
N ALA A 161 -13.74 -11.59 0.65
CA ALA A 161 -13.54 -10.31 -0.01
C ALA A 161 -14.27 -10.29 -1.34
N MET A 162 -14.91 -9.17 -1.66
CA MET A 162 -15.55 -8.89 -2.94
C MET A 162 -14.95 -7.59 -3.46
N ASN A 163 -14.35 -7.65 -4.64
CA ASN A 163 -13.65 -6.52 -5.24
C ASN A 163 -14.16 -6.27 -6.65
N THR A 164 -14.21 -5.00 -7.04
CA THR A 164 -14.52 -4.54 -8.39
C THR A 164 -13.40 -3.62 -8.85
N MET A 165 -12.97 -3.77 -10.09
CA MET A 165 -12.05 -2.89 -10.79
C MET A 165 -12.75 -2.35 -12.04
N GLU A 166 -12.79 -1.03 -12.17
CA GLU A 166 -13.35 -0.30 -13.31
C GLU A 166 -12.21 0.38 -14.07
N SER A 167 -12.38 0.59 -15.38
CA SER A 167 -11.45 1.35 -16.25
C SER A 167 -9.97 0.92 -16.10
N LYS A 168 -9.70 -0.37 -16.11
CA LYS A 168 -8.34 -0.91 -15.93
C LYS A 168 -7.29 -0.14 -16.75
N ASN A 169 -6.21 0.30 -16.08
CA ASN A 169 -5.13 1.12 -16.64
C ASN A 169 -5.65 2.42 -17.32
N GLY A 170 -6.65 3.05 -16.76
CA GLY A 170 -7.23 4.30 -17.28
C GLY A 170 -7.96 4.18 -18.61
N SER A 171 -8.40 2.99 -18.98
CA SER A 171 -9.06 2.75 -20.26
C SER A 171 -10.59 2.84 -20.14
N ALA A 172 -11.21 3.85 -20.74
CA ALA A 172 -12.67 4.02 -20.80
C ALA A 172 -13.41 2.87 -21.51
N THR A 173 -12.70 1.98 -22.21
CA THR A 173 -13.28 0.82 -22.91
C THR A 173 -12.95 -0.51 -22.24
N ALA A 174 -12.18 -0.50 -21.16
CA ALA A 174 -11.90 -1.71 -20.39
C ALA A 174 -13.20 -2.23 -19.77
N LYS A 175 -13.33 -3.54 -19.71
CA LYS A 175 -14.44 -4.16 -19.00
C LYS A 175 -14.14 -4.19 -17.52
N ASP A 176 -15.17 -3.94 -16.73
CA ASP A 176 -15.09 -4.12 -15.28
C ASP A 176 -14.74 -5.56 -14.92
N VAL A 177 -13.94 -5.70 -13.90
CA VAL A 177 -13.51 -6.99 -13.36
C VAL A 177 -14.06 -7.13 -11.95
N GLU A 178 -14.81 -8.18 -11.71
CA GLU A 178 -15.30 -8.52 -10.37
C GLU A 178 -14.60 -9.78 -9.87
N ALA A 179 -14.19 -9.78 -8.61
CA ALA A 179 -13.57 -10.92 -7.96
C ALA A 179 -14.19 -11.16 -6.58
N THR A 180 -14.51 -12.42 -6.28
CA THR A 180 -14.89 -12.85 -4.94
C THR A 180 -13.87 -13.88 -4.45
N VAL A 181 -13.28 -13.64 -3.28
CA VAL A 181 -12.28 -14.50 -2.68
C VAL A 181 -12.79 -15.01 -1.34
N LEU A 182 -12.79 -16.31 -1.16
CA LEU A 182 -13.06 -16.97 0.12
C LEU A 182 -11.79 -17.67 0.60
N ASN A 183 -11.32 -17.29 1.77
CA ASN A 183 -10.18 -17.91 2.44
C ASN A 183 -10.65 -18.69 3.66
N VAL A 184 -10.08 -19.87 3.87
CA VAL A 184 -10.30 -20.68 5.07
C VAL A 184 -8.93 -21.10 5.59
N ALA A 185 -8.61 -20.74 6.83
CA ALA A 185 -7.35 -21.12 7.48
C ALA A 185 -7.65 -21.93 8.74
N PHE A 186 -6.81 -22.94 9.00
CA PHE A 186 -6.86 -23.78 10.18
C PHE A 186 -5.53 -23.67 10.92
N SER A 187 -5.58 -23.49 12.25
CA SER A 187 -4.41 -23.56 13.12
C SER A 187 -4.50 -24.83 13.99
N PHE A 188 -3.39 -25.58 14.07
CA PHE A 188 -3.31 -26.85 14.82
C PHE A 188 -2.32 -26.71 15.96
#